data_c8eef8bdd869de92f1d52809ae7d9c98
#
_entry.id   c8eef8bdd869de92f1d52809ae7d9c98
#
_cell.length_a   1.000
_cell.length_b   1.000
_cell.length_c   1.000
_cell.angle_alpha   90.00
_cell.angle_beta   90.00
_cell.angle_gamma   90.00
#
_symmetry.space_group_name_H-M   'P 1'
#
loop_
_entity.id
_entity.type
_entity.pdbx_description
1 polymer ?
#
loop_
_entity_poly.entity_id
_entity_poly.type
_entity_poly.pdbx_seq_one_letter_code
_entity_poly.pdbx_strand_id
1 'polypeptide(L)'
;MRLLKYIFIIFVFLFPIAEIGRIQLANGVAFSLNDILLGTVIVVWIFSHLLNKQKFILGKLFKPMLFFAVIGLISLLLNLSNLGINNLFASSLYLIRWIAYAIIYVIVNEFEPKFKQKIAYALLISGSIVVVFGYLQFFFYPSLRNLYYLGWDEHLYRMFSSFLDPNFAGVFFVIFFIFSLSFVINFLNQKNYVKTLLTSAISLVTLIAIYLTYSRSALVMLAVSVSAYLIIKGQKKLIVVTLVALVLIIFILPKSFTTEGTNFLRAVSSEARIKTAQESLIIIQKNPLYGVGFNAYRYAGNKLGIVTGQEWQFSHGGAGTDNSYLFVLATTGIIGLILFVNFLFRLLILGLGSLRKNRYAVVLVASLCGLLVSSFFINSLFYVFILEWVWILASFTEKS
;
A
#
# COMPACT_ATOMS: atom_id res chain seq x y z
N MET A 1 2.91 -6.27 -27.67
CA MET A 1 3.03 -4.94 -27.01
C MET A 1 1.75 -4.07 -27.05
N ARG A 2 0.99 -3.92 -28.19
CA ARG A 2 -0.25 -3.11 -28.18
C ARG A 2 -1.31 -3.66 -27.23
N LEU A 3 -1.62 -4.95 -27.31
CA LEU A 3 -2.58 -5.63 -26.43
C LEU A 3 -2.21 -5.45 -24.95
N LEU A 4 -0.94 -5.66 -24.58
CA LEU A 4 -0.44 -5.48 -23.23
C LEU A 4 -0.71 -4.05 -22.70
N LYS A 5 -0.47 -3.01 -23.52
CA LYS A 5 -0.74 -1.62 -23.16
C LYS A 5 -2.22 -1.38 -22.88
N TYR A 6 -3.13 -1.92 -23.68
CA TYR A 6 -4.57 -1.80 -23.46
C TYR A 6 -5.00 -2.49 -22.16
N ILE A 7 -4.59 -3.75 -21.94
CA ILE A 7 -4.94 -4.49 -20.73
C ILE A 7 -4.36 -3.80 -19.48
N PHE A 8 -3.14 -3.26 -19.58
CA PHE A 8 -2.51 -2.53 -18.48
C PHE A 8 -3.29 -1.25 -18.11
N ILE A 9 -3.81 -0.51 -19.08
CA ILE A 9 -4.67 0.65 -18.80
C ILE A 9 -5.97 0.22 -18.14
N ILE A 10 -6.60 -0.88 -18.59
CA ILE A 10 -7.78 -1.46 -17.93
C ILE A 10 -7.45 -1.84 -16.48
N PHE A 11 -6.29 -2.46 -16.24
CA PHE A 11 -5.81 -2.80 -14.89
C PHE A 11 -5.73 -1.56 -13.98
N VAL A 12 -5.17 -0.44 -14.48
CA VAL A 12 -5.11 0.82 -13.73
C VAL A 12 -6.51 1.39 -13.46
N PHE A 13 -7.46 1.26 -14.40
CA PHE A 13 -8.83 1.72 -14.20
C PHE A 13 -9.70 0.79 -13.36
N LEU A 14 -9.29 -0.47 -13.15
CA LEU A 14 -9.95 -1.38 -12.23
C LEU A 14 -9.59 -1.09 -10.76
N PHE A 15 -8.47 -0.42 -10.52
CA PHE A 15 -7.96 -0.08 -9.20
C PHE A 15 -9.02 0.52 -8.23
N PRO A 16 -9.92 1.46 -8.64
CA PRO A 16 -10.93 2.02 -7.75
C PRO A 16 -11.91 1.01 -7.15
N ILE A 17 -12.03 -0.19 -7.71
CA ILE A 17 -12.90 -1.24 -7.16
C ILE A 17 -12.29 -1.84 -5.90
N ALA A 18 -10.97 -1.99 -5.83
CA ALA A 18 -10.19 -2.42 -4.67
C ALA A 18 -10.82 -3.62 -3.91
N GLU A 19 -11.04 -3.50 -2.59
CA GLU A 19 -11.60 -4.57 -1.75
C GLU A 19 -13.10 -4.85 -2.01
N ILE A 20 -13.83 -3.94 -2.66
CA ILE A 20 -15.22 -4.20 -3.07
C ILE A 20 -15.27 -5.38 -4.07
N GLY A 21 -14.23 -5.50 -4.90
CA GLY A 21 -14.07 -6.61 -5.84
C GLY A 21 -13.42 -7.87 -5.25
N ARG A 22 -13.42 -8.01 -3.92
CA ARG A 22 -12.82 -9.17 -3.22
C ARG A 22 -13.75 -10.40 -3.32
N ILE A 23 -13.16 -11.50 -3.73
CA ILE A 23 -13.79 -12.82 -3.77
C ILE A 23 -13.13 -13.68 -2.70
N GLN A 24 -13.90 -14.07 -1.69
CA GLN A 24 -13.41 -14.90 -0.59
C GLN A 24 -13.54 -16.38 -0.96
N LEU A 25 -12.45 -17.11 -0.87
CA LEU A 25 -12.39 -18.55 -1.04
C LEU A 25 -12.32 -19.26 0.31
N ALA A 26 -12.31 -20.59 0.30
CA ALA A 26 -12.11 -21.38 1.50
C ALA A 26 -10.75 -21.12 2.17
N ASN A 27 -10.62 -21.47 3.45
CA ASN A 27 -9.37 -21.42 4.24
C ASN A 27 -8.72 -20.04 4.35
N GLY A 28 -9.51 -18.95 4.34
CA GLY A 28 -8.99 -17.58 4.52
C GLY A 28 -8.23 -17.02 3.32
N VAL A 29 -8.27 -17.68 2.18
CA VAL A 29 -7.71 -17.16 0.91
C VAL A 29 -8.74 -16.25 0.25
N ALA A 30 -8.29 -15.09 -0.22
CA ALA A 30 -9.12 -14.17 -0.96
C ALA A 30 -8.36 -13.59 -2.16
N PHE A 31 -9.07 -13.42 -3.27
CA PHE A 31 -8.58 -12.73 -4.47
C PHE A 31 -9.43 -11.48 -4.73
N SER A 32 -8.78 -10.45 -5.27
CA SER A 32 -9.48 -9.29 -5.81
C SER A 32 -9.58 -9.40 -7.35
N LEU A 33 -10.47 -8.63 -7.94
CA LEU A 33 -10.52 -8.51 -9.40
C LEU A 33 -9.19 -7.99 -9.98
N ASN A 34 -8.48 -7.15 -9.22
CA ASN A 34 -7.14 -6.67 -9.58
C ASN A 34 -6.13 -7.82 -9.69
N ASP A 35 -6.19 -8.83 -8.82
CA ASP A 35 -5.27 -9.99 -8.88
C ASP A 35 -5.48 -10.77 -10.19
N ILE A 36 -6.74 -10.98 -10.58
CA ILE A 36 -7.09 -11.71 -11.80
C ILE A 36 -6.59 -10.96 -13.03
N LEU A 37 -6.83 -9.64 -13.08
CA LEU A 37 -6.41 -8.82 -14.21
C LEU A 37 -4.89 -8.66 -14.25
N LEU A 38 -4.21 -8.55 -13.10
CA LEU A 38 -2.76 -8.55 -13.02
C LEU A 38 -2.17 -9.87 -13.53
N GLY A 39 -2.76 -11.01 -13.16
CA GLY A 39 -2.40 -12.32 -13.72
C GLY A 39 -2.50 -12.33 -15.24
N THR A 40 -3.59 -11.77 -15.79
CA THR A 40 -3.76 -11.63 -17.25
C THR A 40 -2.68 -10.73 -17.87
N VAL A 41 -2.36 -9.60 -17.25
CA VAL A 41 -1.28 -8.70 -17.69
C VAL A 41 0.06 -9.45 -17.73
N ILE A 42 0.39 -10.22 -16.69
CA ILE A 42 1.64 -10.99 -16.61
C ILE A 42 1.69 -12.07 -17.70
N VAL A 43 0.62 -12.82 -17.88
CA VAL A 43 0.53 -13.86 -18.91
C VAL A 43 0.75 -13.26 -20.31
N VAL A 44 0.03 -12.18 -20.64
CA VAL A 44 0.17 -11.51 -21.96
C VAL A 44 1.58 -10.93 -22.12
N TRP A 45 2.20 -10.41 -21.06
CA TRP A 45 3.57 -9.91 -21.07
C TRP A 45 4.57 -11.02 -21.35
N ILE A 46 4.50 -12.16 -20.66
CA ILE A 46 5.36 -13.34 -20.89
C ILE A 46 5.19 -13.84 -22.34
N PHE A 47 3.94 -14.06 -22.78
CA PHE A 47 3.68 -14.53 -24.15
C PHE A 47 4.20 -13.56 -25.19
N SER A 48 4.07 -12.24 -24.97
CA SER A 48 4.60 -11.26 -25.93
C SER A 48 6.12 -11.33 -26.07
N HIS A 49 6.85 -11.64 -24.98
CA HIS A 49 8.31 -11.81 -25.01
C HIS A 49 8.71 -13.11 -25.70
N LEU A 50 8.02 -14.21 -25.40
CA LEU A 50 8.29 -15.51 -26.01
C LEU A 50 8.07 -15.48 -27.52
N LEU A 51 6.94 -14.91 -27.97
CA LEU A 51 6.61 -14.84 -29.42
C LEU A 51 7.56 -13.92 -30.17
N ASN A 52 8.00 -12.81 -29.59
CA ASN A 52 8.89 -11.86 -30.26
C ASN A 52 10.37 -12.10 -29.96
N LYS A 53 10.71 -13.15 -29.21
CA LYS A 53 12.09 -13.49 -28.77
C LYS A 53 12.81 -12.29 -28.11
N GLN A 54 12.07 -11.48 -27.33
CA GLN A 54 12.60 -10.30 -26.66
C GLN A 54 13.20 -10.67 -25.31
N LYS A 55 14.26 -9.97 -24.88
CA LYS A 55 14.84 -10.13 -23.55
C LYS A 55 14.04 -9.30 -22.54
N PHE A 56 13.89 -9.83 -21.32
CA PHE A 56 13.26 -9.11 -20.20
C PHE A 56 14.19 -8.03 -19.67
N ILE A 57 13.65 -6.83 -19.44
CA ILE A 57 14.38 -5.70 -18.83
C ILE A 57 14.04 -5.67 -17.32
N LEU A 58 14.84 -6.35 -16.52
CA LEU A 58 14.51 -6.63 -15.13
C LEU A 58 14.58 -5.41 -14.18
N GLY A 59 15.39 -4.38 -14.52
CA GLY A 59 15.56 -3.18 -13.71
C GLY A 59 16.39 -3.39 -12.42
N LYS A 60 16.72 -2.28 -11.74
CA LYS A 60 17.66 -2.28 -10.59
C LYS A 60 17.11 -2.93 -9.33
N LEU A 61 15.78 -2.94 -9.16
CA LEU A 61 15.13 -3.51 -7.98
C LEU A 61 14.90 -5.01 -8.09
N PHE A 62 15.08 -5.62 -9.27
CA PHE A 62 14.78 -7.03 -9.47
C PHE A 62 15.55 -7.94 -8.51
N LYS A 63 16.88 -7.76 -8.37
CA LYS A 63 17.70 -8.58 -7.46
C LYS A 63 17.25 -8.49 -6.00
N PRO A 64 17.09 -7.29 -5.37
CA PRO A 64 16.61 -7.21 -3.99
C PRO A 64 15.18 -7.78 -3.83
N MET A 65 14.30 -7.63 -4.82
CA MET A 65 12.97 -8.26 -4.82
C MET A 65 13.09 -9.79 -4.83
N LEU A 66 13.93 -10.33 -5.71
CA LEU A 66 14.16 -11.76 -5.80
C LEU A 66 14.72 -12.35 -4.49
N PHE A 67 15.69 -11.69 -3.86
CA PHE A 67 16.24 -12.15 -2.60
C PHE A 67 15.20 -12.21 -1.49
N PHE A 68 14.33 -11.22 -1.42
CA PHE A 68 13.23 -11.23 -0.44
C PHE A 68 12.19 -12.32 -0.77
N ALA A 69 11.86 -12.54 -2.03
CA ALA A 69 10.96 -13.62 -2.44
C ALA A 69 11.55 -15.02 -2.12
N VAL A 70 12.85 -15.21 -2.36
CA VAL A 70 13.55 -16.47 -2.06
C VAL A 70 13.56 -16.76 -0.56
N ILE A 71 13.85 -15.77 0.30
CA ILE A 71 13.80 -16.01 1.75
C ILE A 71 12.36 -16.27 2.22
N GLY A 72 11.35 -15.64 1.62
CA GLY A 72 9.95 -15.96 1.87
C GLY A 72 9.60 -17.41 1.54
N LEU A 73 10.11 -17.93 0.41
CA LEU A 73 9.94 -19.33 0.03
C LEU A 73 10.69 -20.27 0.98
N ILE A 74 11.95 -19.96 1.32
CA ILE A 74 12.74 -20.75 2.27
C ILE A 74 12.03 -20.82 3.62
N SER A 75 11.51 -19.69 4.12
CA SER A 75 10.75 -19.65 5.38
C SER A 75 9.53 -20.56 5.32
N LEU A 76 8.79 -20.59 4.22
CA LEU A 76 7.64 -21.49 4.03
C LEU A 76 8.07 -22.96 4.06
N LEU A 77 9.12 -23.31 3.30
CA LEU A 77 9.58 -24.68 3.20
C LEU A 77 10.11 -25.23 4.54
N LEU A 78 10.86 -24.43 5.30
CA LEU A 78 11.35 -24.79 6.63
C LEU A 78 10.24 -24.99 7.65
N ASN A 79 9.07 -24.41 7.45
CA ASN A 79 7.91 -24.55 8.31
C ASN A 79 6.84 -25.53 7.78
N LEU A 80 7.16 -26.34 6.75
CA LEU A 80 6.22 -27.29 6.15
C LEU A 80 5.59 -28.24 7.18
N SER A 81 6.39 -28.83 8.07
CA SER A 81 5.91 -29.73 9.13
C SER A 81 5.00 -29.02 10.14
N ASN A 82 5.28 -27.75 10.41
CA ASN A 82 4.49 -26.97 11.35
C ASN A 82 3.16 -26.47 10.75
N LEU A 83 3.15 -26.09 9.47
CA LEU A 83 1.97 -25.54 8.81
C LEU A 83 1.00 -26.61 8.32
N GLY A 84 1.52 -27.74 7.87
CA GLY A 84 0.78 -28.70 7.07
C GLY A 84 0.51 -28.20 5.65
N ILE A 85 0.13 -29.11 4.75
CA ILE A 85 0.06 -28.82 3.30
C ILE A 85 -0.96 -27.72 2.95
N ASN A 86 -2.13 -27.71 3.60
CA ASN A 86 -3.20 -26.75 3.28
C ASN A 86 -2.82 -25.31 3.65
N ASN A 87 -2.25 -25.11 4.85
CA ASN A 87 -1.85 -23.79 5.31
C ASN A 87 -0.59 -23.30 4.56
N LEU A 88 0.31 -24.22 4.21
CA LEU A 88 1.46 -23.93 3.36
C LEU A 88 0.99 -23.43 1.99
N PHE A 89 0.05 -24.14 1.36
CA PHE A 89 -0.51 -23.76 0.07
C PHE A 89 -1.17 -22.37 0.15
N ALA A 90 -2.05 -22.14 1.14
CA ALA A 90 -2.68 -20.84 1.33
C ALA A 90 -1.66 -19.71 1.52
N SER A 91 -0.61 -19.93 2.32
CA SER A 91 0.46 -18.95 2.54
C SER A 91 1.29 -18.70 1.28
N SER A 92 1.55 -19.75 0.49
CA SER A 92 2.29 -19.64 -0.78
C SER A 92 1.57 -18.77 -1.81
N LEU A 93 0.23 -18.80 -1.85
CA LEU A 93 -0.54 -17.91 -2.73
C LEU A 93 -0.31 -16.43 -2.43
N TYR A 94 -0.11 -16.05 -1.18
CA TYR A 94 0.23 -14.68 -0.81
C TYR A 94 1.66 -14.30 -1.19
N LEU A 95 2.61 -15.24 -1.18
CA LEU A 95 3.96 -14.99 -1.72
C LEU A 95 3.91 -14.80 -3.24
N ILE A 96 3.17 -15.65 -3.96
CA ILE A 96 2.93 -15.51 -5.40
C ILE A 96 2.27 -14.15 -5.70
N ARG A 97 1.27 -13.77 -4.90
CA ARG A 97 0.61 -12.47 -5.02
C ARG A 97 1.60 -11.31 -4.86
N TRP A 98 2.45 -11.35 -3.82
CA TRP A 98 3.47 -10.33 -3.61
C TRP A 98 4.43 -10.23 -4.81
N ILE A 99 4.90 -11.37 -5.34
CA ILE A 99 5.76 -11.44 -6.54
C ILE A 99 5.03 -10.88 -7.76
N ALA A 100 3.76 -11.23 -7.97
CA ALA A 100 2.96 -10.74 -9.09
C ALA A 100 2.86 -9.20 -9.09
N TYR A 101 2.57 -8.60 -7.92
CA TYR A 101 2.56 -7.13 -7.82
C TYR A 101 3.96 -6.53 -8.01
N ALA A 102 5.03 -7.18 -7.54
CA ALA A 102 6.38 -6.72 -7.77
C ALA A 102 6.79 -6.76 -9.27
N ILE A 103 6.24 -7.69 -10.05
CA ILE A 103 6.45 -7.77 -11.52
C ILE A 103 5.89 -6.53 -12.24
N ILE A 104 4.91 -5.80 -11.67
CA ILE A 104 4.42 -4.52 -12.23
C ILE A 104 5.60 -3.57 -12.51
N TYR A 105 6.56 -3.48 -11.58
CA TYR A 105 7.75 -2.66 -11.77
C TYR A 105 8.53 -3.07 -13.03
N VAL A 106 8.70 -4.37 -13.27
CA VAL A 106 9.42 -4.88 -14.44
C VAL A 106 8.66 -4.58 -15.74
N ILE A 107 7.35 -4.85 -15.75
CA ILE A 107 6.49 -4.61 -16.93
C ILE A 107 6.49 -3.12 -17.30
N VAL A 108 6.30 -2.24 -16.32
CA VAL A 108 6.21 -0.80 -16.58
C VAL A 108 7.56 -0.21 -16.97
N ASN A 109 8.68 -0.80 -16.53
CA ASN A 109 10.02 -0.37 -16.96
C ASN A 109 10.21 -0.49 -18.48
N GLU A 110 9.61 -1.50 -19.10
CA GLU A 110 9.71 -1.75 -20.54
C GLU A 110 8.85 -0.80 -21.37
N PHE A 111 7.94 -0.06 -20.76
CA PHE A 111 7.09 0.87 -21.49
C PHE A 111 7.83 2.15 -21.86
N GLU A 112 7.60 2.62 -23.07
CA GLU A 112 8.13 3.89 -23.57
C GLU A 112 7.67 5.10 -22.74
N PRO A 113 8.44 6.19 -22.68
CA PRO A 113 8.11 7.37 -21.88
C PRO A 113 6.72 7.97 -22.17
N LYS A 114 6.31 7.96 -23.46
CA LYS A 114 4.97 8.44 -23.86
C LYS A 114 3.85 7.61 -23.24
N PHE A 115 4.04 6.29 -23.14
CA PHE A 115 3.04 5.42 -22.53
C PHE A 115 3.07 5.51 -21.00
N LYS A 116 4.24 5.61 -20.37
CA LYS A 116 4.36 5.91 -18.93
C LYS A 116 3.59 7.20 -18.56
N GLN A 117 3.62 8.21 -19.43
CA GLN A 117 2.83 9.43 -19.22
C GLN A 117 1.32 9.16 -19.31
N LYS A 118 0.86 8.31 -20.24
CA LYS A 118 -0.56 7.90 -20.28
C LYS A 118 -0.98 7.16 -19.02
N ILE A 119 -0.15 6.25 -18.51
CA ILE A 119 -0.37 5.56 -17.23
C ILE A 119 -0.47 6.59 -16.09
N ALA A 120 0.38 7.61 -16.07
CA ALA A 120 0.34 8.64 -15.04
C ALA A 120 -0.98 9.45 -15.06
N TYR A 121 -1.52 9.75 -16.23
CA TYR A 121 -2.86 10.35 -16.34
C TYR A 121 -3.97 9.38 -15.93
N ALA A 122 -3.86 8.11 -16.30
CA ALA A 122 -4.82 7.08 -15.87
C ALA A 122 -4.81 6.93 -14.35
N LEU A 123 -3.64 6.94 -13.69
CA LEU A 123 -3.52 6.95 -12.23
C LEU A 123 -4.14 8.20 -11.60
N LEU A 124 -3.97 9.38 -12.21
CA LEU A 124 -4.60 10.60 -11.70
C LEU A 124 -6.12 10.47 -11.71
N ILE A 125 -6.69 9.96 -12.80
CA ILE A 125 -8.15 9.74 -12.94
C ILE A 125 -8.60 8.65 -11.97
N SER A 126 -7.93 7.50 -11.97
CA SER A 126 -8.26 6.36 -11.11
C SER A 126 -8.20 6.73 -9.61
N GLY A 127 -7.15 7.42 -9.18
CA GLY A 127 -7.06 7.92 -7.80
C GLY A 127 -8.14 8.94 -7.46
N SER A 128 -8.52 9.81 -8.41
CA SER A 128 -9.65 10.73 -8.22
C SER A 128 -10.98 9.99 -8.04
N ILE A 129 -11.20 8.89 -8.78
CA ILE A 129 -12.39 8.03 -8.62
C ILE A 129 -12.41 7.41 -7.22
N VAL A 130 -11.27 6.95 -6.70
CA VAL A 130 -11.17 6.41 -5.32
C VAL A 130 -11.55 7.50 -4.30
N VAL A 131 -11.10 8.75 -4.50
CA VAL A 131 -11.46 9.86 -3.61
C VAL A 131 -12.98 10.12 -3.69
N VAL A 132 -13.57 10.14 -4.89
CA VAL A 132 -15.03 10.30 -5.08
C VAL A 132 -15.78 9.16 -4.39
N PHE A 133 -15.34 7.90 -4.53
CA PHE A 133 -15.92 6.77 -3.82
C PHE A 133 -15.83 6.94 -2.30
N GLY A 134 -14.74 7.54 -1.80
CA GLY A 134 -14.62 7.88 -0.39
C GLY A 134 -15.70 8.85 0.08
N TYR A 135 -15.99 9.91 -0.68
CA TYR A 135 -17.08 10.84 -0.35
C TYR A 135 -18.46 10.21 -0.48
N LEU A 136 -18.72 9.45 -1.55
CA LEU A 136 -19.97 8.73 -1.70
C LEU A 136 -20.18 7.76 -0.53
N GLN A 137 -19.16 7.01 -0.16
CA GLN A 137 -19.20 6.12 0.99
C GLN A 137 -19.46 6.88 2.29
N PHE A 138 -18.74 7.99 2.53
CA PHE A 138 -18.84 8.75 3.77
C PHE A 138 -20.25 9.30 4.01
N PHE A 139 -20.90 9.81 2.96
CA PHE A 139 -22.24 10.40 3.06
C PHE A 139 -23.37 9.37 2.99
N PHE A 140 -23.25 8.34 2.15
CA PHE A 140 -24.36 7.40 1.88
C PHE A 140 -24.18 6.03 2.55
N TYR A 141 -22.95 5.68 2.98
CA TYR A 141 -22.65 4.38 3.58
C TYR A 141 -21.65 4.53 4.73
N PRO A 142 -22.08 5.12 5.87
CA PRO A 142 -21.16 5.56 6.93
C PRO A 142 -20.64 4.43 7.83
N SER A 143 -21.07 3.18 7.65
CA SER A 143 -20.73 2.04 8.52
C SER A 143 -20.59 0.75 7.74
N LEU A 144 -19.62 -0.10 8.11
CA LEU A 144 -19.44 -1.46 7.57
C LEU A 144 -20.11 -2.55 8.45
N ARG A 145 -21.00 -2.17 9.39
CA ARG A 145 -21.63 -3.11 10.32
C ARG A 145 -22.28 -4.31 9.64
N ASN A 146 -22.86 -4.12 8.47
CA ASN A 146 -23.47 -5.19 7.66
C ASN A 146 -22.44 -6.13 7.00
N LEU A 147 -21.14 -5.81 7.02
CA LEU A 147 -20.04 -6.66 6.53
C LEU A 147 -19.23 -7.29 7.67
N TYR A 148 -19.70 -7.16 8.92
CA TYR A 148 -19.03 -7.72 10.09
C TYR A 148 -18.85 -9.25 9.98
N TYR A 149 -19.83 -9.94 9.40
CA TYR A 149 -19.76 -11.39 9.15
C TYR A 149 -18.65 -11.82 8.17
N LEU A 150 -18.10 -10.86 7.39
CA LEU A 150 -16.95 -11.06 6.51
C LEU A 150 -15.62 -10.69 7.20
N GLY A 151 -15.63 -10.35 8.48
CA GLY A 151 -14.46 -9.98 9.28
C GLY A 151 -14.05 -8.51 9.18
N TRP A 152 -14.91 -7.62 8.65
CA TRP A 152 -14.66 -6.18 8.59
C TRP A 152 -15.10 -5.50 9.90
N ASP A 153 -14.28 -4.54 10.37
CA ASP A 153 -14.65 -3.68 11.49
C ASP A 153 -15.71 -2.64 11.06
N GLU A 154 -16.51 -2.18 12.00
CA GLU A 154 -17.63 -1.26 11.71
C GLU A 154 -17.20 0.08 11.09
N HIS A 155 -16.11 0.67 11.53
CA HIS A 155 -15.56 1.97 11.06
C HIS A 155 -16.58 3.11 10.97
N LEU A 156 -17.52 3.19 11.91
CA LEU A 156 -18.61 4.16 11.91
C LEU A 156 -18.11 5.61 11.73
N TYR A 157 -18.71 6.33 10.79
CA TYR A 157 -18.40 7.72 10.41
C TYR A 157 -16.93 8.02 10.09
N ARG A 158 -16.24 7.03 9.56
CA ARG A 158 -14.88 7.17 9.02
C ARG A 158 -14.89 6.96 7.50
N MET A 159 -14.08 7.76 6.80
CA MET A 159 -13.92 7.56 5.35
C MET A 159 -12.97 6.38 5.09
N PHE A 160 -13.48 5.32 4.46
CA PHE A 160 -12.71 4.12 4.09
C PHE A 160 -12.71 3.83 2.58
N SER A 161 -13.55 4.53 1.81
CA SER A 161 -13.65 4.36 0.35
C SER A 161 -13.86 2.88 -0.04
N SER A 162 -13.32 2.48 -1.19
CA SER A 162 -13.35 1.10 -1.68
C SER A 162 -12.36 0.14 -0.99
N PHE A 163 -11.51 0.64 -0.08
CA PHE A 163 -10.56 -0.19 0.68
C PHE A 163 -11.18 -0.86 1.90
N LEU A 164 -12.39 -0.45 2.30
CA LEU A 164 -13.12 -0.97 3.46
C LEU A 164 -12.35 -0.85 4.80
N ASP A 165 -11.27 -0.09 4.82
CA ASP A 165 -10.48 0.26 6.00
C ASP A 165 -9.95 1.70 5.91
N PRO A 166 -10.27 2.57 6.88
CA PRO A 166 -9.89 3.98 6.85
C PRO A 166 -8.39 4.22 7.02
N ASN A 167 -7.64 3.28 7.59
CA ASN A 167 -6.20 3.45 7.75
C ASN A 167 -5.49 3.19 6.41
N PHE A 168 -5.87 2.15 5.66
CA PHE A 168 -5.35 1.91 4.31
C PHE A 168 -5.82 2.98 3.33
N ALA A 169 -7.09 3.41 3.40
CA ALA A 169 -7.60 4.53 2.62
C ALA A 169 -6.77 5.81 2.88
N GLY A 170 -6.49 6.12 4.14
CA GLY A 170 -5.68 7.27 4.52
C GLY A 170 -4.25 7.21 3.96
N VAL A 171 -3.59 6.05 4.04
CA VAL A 171 -2.26 5.86 3.44
C VAL A 171 -2.30 6.08 1.92
N PHE A 172 -3.28 5.51 1.24
CA PHE A 172 -3.46 5.71 -0.20
C PHE A 172 -3.70 7.20 -0.54
N PHE A 173 -4.60 7.87 0.19
CA PHE A 173 -4.89 9.27 -0.05
C PHE A 173 -3.66 10.18 0.13
N VAL A 174 -2.75 9.85 1.06
CA VAL A 174 -1.49 10.59 1.19
C VAL A 174 -0.59 10.39 -0.03
N ILE A 175 -0.42 9.16 -0.52
CA ILE A 175 0.34 8.90 -1.76
C ILE A 175 -0.28 9.66 -2.93
N PHE A 176 -1.60 9.58 -3.08
CA PHE A 176 -2.32 10.25 -4.14
C PHE A 176 -2.26 11.77 -4.03
N PHE A 177 -2.31 12.34 -2.82
CA PHE A 177 -2.12 13.77 -2.58
C PHE A 177 -0.76 14.25 -3.07
N ILE A 178 0.33 13.59 -2.67
CA ILE A 178 1.69 13.94 -3.12
C ILE A 178 1.83 13.77 -4.65
N PHE A 179 1.19 12.74 -5.21
CA PHE A 179 1.16 12.52 -6.65
C PHE A 179 0.41 13.63 -7.39
N SER A 180 -0.78 14.01 -6.94
CA SER A 180 -1.59 15.07 -7.53
C SER A 180 -0.91 16.44 -7.44
N LEU A 181 -0.23 16.76 -6.33
CA LEU A 181 0.59 17.97 -6.19
C LEU A 181 1.68 18.07 -7.26
N SER A 182 2.25 16.94 -7.68
CA SER A 182 3.24 16.94 -8.75
C SER A 182 2.65 17.39 -10.10
N PHE A 183 1.36 17.14 -10.33
CA PHE A 183 0.63 17.63 -11.50
C PHE A 183 0.28 19.11 -11.38
N VAL A 184 -0.12 19.58 -10.19
CA VAL A 184 -0.35 21.02 -9.94
C VAL A 184 0.87 21.84 -10.34
N ILE A 185 2.05 21.46 -9.82
CA ILE A 185 3.29 22.17 -10.09
C ILE A 185 3.68 22.06 -11.58
N ASN A 186 3.49 20.89 -12.19
CA ASN A 186 3.81 20.69 -13.59
C ASN A 186 2.94 21.59 -14.50
N PHE A 187 1.64 21.67 -14.26
CA PHE A 187 0.73 22.49 -15.07
C PHE A 187 0.91 23.98 -14.78
N LEU A 188 1.23 24.36 -13.55
CA LEU A 188 1.57 25.73 -13.19
C LEU A 188 2.82 26.20 -13.97
N ASN A 189 3.88 25.38 -14.02
CA ASN A 189 5.08 25.67 -14.79
C ASN A 189 4.83 25.77 -16.31
N GLN A 190 3.83 25.03 -16.81
CA GLN A 190 3.37 25.10 -18.20
C GLN A 190 2.41 26.27 -18.46
N LYS A 191 2.10 27.08 -17.44
CA LYS A 191 1.10 28.18 -17.49
C LYS A 191 -0.29 27.71 -17.95
N ASN A 192 -0.63 26.44 -17.72
CA ASN A 192 -1.95 25.88 -18.03
C ASN A 192 -2.86 26.02 -16.80
N TYR A 193 -3.44 27.22 -16.64
CA TYR A 193 -4.20 27.60 -15.44
C TYR A 193 -5.44 26.72 -15.21
N VAL A 194 -6.13 26.28 -16.30
CA VAL A 194 -7.31 25.40 -16.18
C VAL A 194 -6.93 24.06 -15.56
N LYS A 195 -5.88 23.39 -16.09
CA LYS A 195 -5.41 22.12 -15.53
C LYS A 195 -4.83 22.30 -14.14
N THR A 196 -4.17 23.42 -13.87
CA THR A 196 -3.67 23.77 -12.53
C THR A 196 -4.84 23.87 -11.55
N LEU A 197 -5.90 24.59 -11.87
CA LEU A 197 -7.08 24.74 -11.02
C LEU A 197 -7.74 23.38 -10.74
N LEU A 198 -7.98 22.57 -11.79
CA LEU A 198 -8.58 21.24 -11.64
C LEU A 198 -7.74 20.32 -10.75
N THR A 199 -6.41 20.25 -10.97
CA THR A 199 -5.55 19.40 -10.15
C THR A 199 -5.37 19.94 -8.73
N SER A 200 -5.43 21.25 -8.51
CA SER A 200 -5.44 21.86 -7.18
C SER A 200 -6.73 21.51 -6.42
N ALA A 201 -7.88 21.54 -7.10
CA ALA A 201 -9.15 21.12 -6.51
C ALA A 201 -9.10 19.63 -6.11
N ILE A 202 -8.58 18.74 -6.97
CA ILE A 202 -8.38 17.31 -6.66
C ILE A 202 -7.49 17.17 -5.41
N SER A 203 -6.37 17.91 -5.35
CA SER A 203 -5.45 17.84 -4.21
C SER A 203 -6.12 18.32 -2.92
N LEU A 204 -6.88 19.41 -2.96
CA LEU A 204 -7.60 19.94 -1.79
C LEU A 204 -8.66 18.96 -1.29
N VAL A 205 -9.47 18.43 -2.19
CA VAL A 205 -10.52 17.44 -1.86
C VAL A 205 -9.88 16.17 -1.28
N THR A 206 -8.71 15.74 -1.82
CA THR A 206 -7.95 14.60 -1.27
C THR A 206 -7.41 14.91 0.14
N LEU A 207 -6.93 16.12 0.40
CA LEU A 207 -6.47 16.53 1.74
C LEU A 207 -7.60 16.47 2.78
N ILE A 208 -8.80 16.91 2.40
CA ILE A 208 -10.00 16.79 3.24
C ILE A 208 -10.34 15.30 3.45
N ALA A 209 -10.25 14.47 2.40
CA ALA A 209 -10.47 13.02 2.51
C ALA A 209 -9.53 12.36 3.51
N ILE A 210 -8.23 12.72 3.53
CA ILE A 210 -7.27 12.22 4.52
C ILE A 210 -7.77 12.51 5.95
N TYR A 211 -8.21 13.73 6.21
CA TYR A 211 -8.76 14.10 7.51
C TYR A 211 -9.98 13.25 7.87
N LEU A 212 -10.95 13.08 6.96
CA LEU A 212 -12.18 12.32 7.18
C LEU A 212 -11.95 10.82 7.41
N THR A 213 -10.75 10.30 7.14
CA THR A 213 -10.40 8.92 7.54
C THR A 213 -10.27 8.78 9.06
N TYR A 214 -10.05 9.87 9.79
CA TYR A 214 -9.71 9.87 11.23
C TYR A 214 -8.55 8.91 11.56
N SER A 215 -7.62 8.72 10.61
CA SER A 215 -6.45 7.85 10.77
C SER A 215 -5.24 8.64 11.23
N ARG A 216 -4.82 8.42 12.48
CA ARG A 216 -3.61 9.04 13.05
C ARG A 216 -2.35 8.68 12.27
N SER A 217 -2.23 7.42 11.84
CA SER A 217 -1.09 6.96 11.02
C SER A 217 -1.03 7.66 9.66
N ALA A 218 -2.19 7.95 9.05
CA ALA A 218 -2.25 8.72 7.80
C ALA A 218 -1.84 10.18 8.00
N LEU A 219 -2.21 10.82 9.12
CA LEU A 219 -1.78 12.18 9.43
C LEU A 219 -0.26 12.26 9.69
N VAL A 220 0.31 11.29 10.41
CA VAL A 220 1.76 11.18 10.59
C VAL A 220 2.45 10.97 9.24
N MET A 221 1.92 10.08 8.41
CA MET A 221 2.41 9.87 7.05
C MET A 221 2.39 11.16 6.21
N LEU A 222 1.28 11.91 6.26
CA LEU A 222 1.13 13.18 5.57
C LEU A 222 2.20 14.19 6.03
N ALA A 223 2.38 14.35 7.34
CA ALA A 223 3.38 15.25 7.91
C ALA A 223 4.80 14.91 7.42
N VAL A 224 5.18 13.63 7.48
CA VAL A 224 6.49 13.17 7.00
C VAL A 224 6.63 13.31 5.49
N SER A 225 5.62 12.92 4.71
CA SER A 225 5.66 13.01 3.24
C SER A 225 5.77 14.44 2.75
N VAL A 226 4.98 15.36 3.33
CA VAL A 226 5.04 16.78 2.96
C VAL A 226 6.37 17.40 3.39
N SER A 227 6.87 17.08 4.59
CA SER A 227 8.17 17.54 5.05
C SER A 227 9.29 17.06 4.11
N ALA A 228 9.30 15.78 3.74
CA ALA A 228 10.27 15.24 2.77
C ALA A 228 10.16 15.94 1.40
N TYR A 229 8.94 16.16 0.92
CA TYR A 229 8.69 16.90 -0.33
C TYR A 229 9.27 18.33 -0.28
N LEU A 230 9.02 19.07 0.80
CA LEU A 230 9.50 20.43 1.00
C LEU A 230 11.02 20.49 1.14
N ILE A 231 11.64 19.50 1.82
CA ILE A 231 13.10 19.38 1.91
C ILE A 231 13.72 19.19 0.51
N ILE A 232 13.16 18.27 -0.28
CA ILE A 232 13.64 17.99 -1.64
C ILE A 232 13.51 19.24 -2.53
N LYS A 233 12.46 20.04 -2.33
CA LYS A 233 12.23 21.29 -3.06
C LYS A 233 13.00 22.50 -2.51
N GLY A 234 13.79 22.34 -1.45
CA GLY A 234 14.54 23.41 -0.82
C GLY A 234 13.70 24.40 0.01
N GLN A 235 12.42 24.11 0.25
CA GLN A 235 11.44 24.97 0.93
C GLN A 235 11.36 24.69 2.44
N LYS A 236 12.52 24.60 3.12
CA LYS A 236 12.61 24.19 4.52
C LYS A 236 11.80 25.07 5.49
N LYS A 237 11.68 26.37 5.20
CA LYS A 237 10.91 27.33 6.04
C LYS A 237 9.42 26.97 6.11
N LEU A 238 8.88 26.37 5.04
CA LEU A 238 7.47 25.98 5.00
C LEU A 238 7.16 24.74 5.83
N ILE A 239 8.16 23.96 6.26
CA ILE A 239 7.94 22.73 7.05
C ILE A 239 7.25 23.08 8.37
N VAL A 240 7.78 24.03 9.11
CA VAL A 240 7.21 24.43 10.41
C VAL A 240 5.77 24.93 10.23
N VAL A 241 5.54 25.79 9.23
CA VAL A 241 4.20 26.31 8.93
C VAL A 241 3.23 25.16 8.61
N THR A 242 3.66 24.20 7.78
CA THR A 242 2.81 23.05 7.40
C THR A 242 2.53 22.15 8.60
N LEU A 243 3.53 21.85 9.42
CA LEU A 243 3.34 21.02 10.61
C LEU A 243 2.39 21.68 11.62
N VAL A 244 2.57 23.00 11.86
CA VAL A 244 1.65 23.77 12.71
C VAL A 244 0.22 23.76 12.14
N ALA A 245 0.07 23.98 10.83
CA ALA A 245 -1.23 23.94 10.17
C ALA A 245 -1.90 22.56 10.31
N LEU A 246 -1.16 21.45 10.14
CA LEU A 246 -1.69 20.10 10.32
C LEU A 246 -2.14 19.84 11.76
N VAL A 247 -1.39 20.35 12.76
CA VAL A 247 -1.79 20.24 14.16
C VAL A 247 -3.04 21.09 14.43
N LEU A 248 -3.08 22.33 13.96
CA LEU A 248 -4.23 23.22 14.15
C LEU A 248 -5.50 22.66 13.51
N ILE A 249 -5.41 22.02 12.33
CA ILE A 249 -6.56 21.39 11.67
C ILE A 249 -7.23 20.36 12.60
N ILE A 250 -6.45 19.57 13.36
CA ILE A 250 -6.99 18.57 14.29
C ILE A 250 -7.84 19.20 15.39
N PHE A 251 -7.49 20.43 15.80
CA PHE A 251 -8.19 21.13 16.90
C PHE A 251 -9.35 22.02 16.41
N ILE A 252 -9.21 22.59 15.19
CA ILE A 252 -10.16 23.59 14.66
C ILE A 252 -11.32 22.92 13.94
N LEU A 253 -11.10 21.79 13.26
CA LEU A 253 -12.18 21.15 12.51
C LEU A 253 -13.25 20.59 13.45
N PRO A 254 -14.53 20.87 13.19
CA PRO A 254 -15.62 20.44 14.04
C PRO A 254 -15.64 18.90 14.13
N LYS A 255 -15.77 18.41 15.37
CA LYS A 255 -16.01 16.99 15.63
C LYS A 255 -17.48 16.70 15.29
N SER A 256 -17.73 16.48 14.01
CA SER A 256 -19.10 16.29 13.49
C SER A 256 -19.80 15.07 14.07
N PHE A 257 -19.04 14.11 14.64
CA PHE A 257 -19.55 12.87 15.18
C PHE A 257 -18.86 12.53 16.50
N THR A 258 -19.66 12.13 17.51
CA THR A 258 -19.17 11.78 18.86
C THR A 258 -18.94 10.27 19.02
N THR A 259 -18.46 9.60 17.98
CA THR A 259 -18.10 8.17 18.07
C THR A 259 -16.65 7.98 18.48
N GLU A 260 -16.33 6.88 19.12
CA GLU A 260 -14.95 6.56 19.48
C GLU A 260 -14.04 6.52 18.24
N GLY A 261 -14.51 5.96 17.10
CA GLY A 261 -13.80 5.89 15.85
C GLY A 261 -13.33 7.24 15.30
N THR A 262 -14.08 8.32 15.57
CA THR A 262 -13.79 9.70 15.14
C THR A 262 -12.98 10.50 16.18
N ASN A 263 -12.72 9.94 17.35
CA ASN A 263 -11.87 10.58 18.35
C ASN A 263 -10.39 10.34 18.06
N PHE A 264 -9.64 11.41 17.76
CA PHE A 264 -8.19 11.32 17.56
C PHE A 264 -7.40 10.96 18.82
N LEU A 265 -7.97 11.17 20.01
CA LEU A 265 -7.34 10.84 21.29
C LEU A 265 -7.74 9.46 21.82
N ARG A 266 -8.44 8.64 21.04
CA ARG A 266 -8.89 7.31 21.44
C ARG A 266 -7.75 6.41 21.92
N ALA A 267 -7.91 5.78 23.10
CA ALA A 267 -6.93 4.86 23.68
C ALA A 267 -7.02 3.45 23.08
N VAL A 268 -8.22 2.93 22.85
CA VAL A 268 -8.51 1.55 22.39
C VAL A 268 -7.67 1.14 21.18
N SER A 269 -7.57 2.00 20.17
CA SER A 269 -6.73 1.72 18.98
C SER A 269 -5.23 1.68 19.28
N SER A 270 -4.75 2.36 20.32
CA SER A 270 -3.33 2.31 20.73
C SER A 270 -3.05 1.06 21.53
N GLU A 271 -3.95 0.69 22.42
CA GLU A 271 -3.87 -0.53 23.23
C GLU A 271 -3.90 -1.78 22.34
N ALA A 272 -4.81 -1.81 21.36
CA ALA A 272 -4.87 -2.90 20.38
C ALA A 272 -3.53 -3.07 19.64
N ARG A 273 -2.87 -1.99 19.21
CA ARG A 273 -1.55 -2.05 18.55
C ARG A 273 -0.44 -2.53 19.47
N ILE A 274 -0.44 -2.11 20.74
CA ILE A 274 0.52 -2.60 21.73
C ILE A 274 0.31 -4.10 21.94
N LYS A 275 -0.93 -4.55 22.07
CA LYS A 275 -1.28 -5.96 22.22
C LYS A 275 -0.81 -6.77 21.01
N THR A 276 -1.13 -6.35 19.78
CA THR A 276 -0.71 -7.08 18.57
C THR A 276 0.82 -7.08 18.40
N ALA A 277 1.52 -6.04 18.86
CA ALA A 277 2.98 -6.04 18.89
C ALA A 277 3.56 -7.04 19.90
N GLN A 278 2.98 -7.14 21.12
CA GLN A 278 3.38 -8.14 22.12
C GLN A 278 3.11 -9.56 21.63
N GLU A 279 1.96 -9.82 21.03
CA GLU A 279 1.61 -11.10 20.41
C GLU A 279 2.61 -11.46 19.29
N SER A 280 3.03 -10.48 18.49
CA SER A 280 4.04 -10.67 17.46
C SER A 280 5.39 -11.09 18.03
N LEU A 281 5.82 -10.51 19.17
CA LEU A 281 7.05 -10.91 19.84
C LEU A 281 7.03 -12.37 20.30
N ILE A 282 5.89 -12.85 20.81
CA ILE A 282 5.70 -14.27 21.17
C ILE A 282 5.87 -15.18 19.94
N ILE A 283 5.31 -14.78 18.80
CA ILE A 283 5.43 -15.55 17.55
C ILE A 283 6.89 -15.54 17.05
N ILE A 284 7.56 -14.37 17.09
CA ILE A 284 8.96 -14.19 16.67
C ILE A 284 9.90 -15.11 17.45
N GLN A 285 9.69 -15.28 18.77
CA GLN A 285 10.49 -16.14 19.63
C GLN A 285 10.49 -17.63 19.21
N LYS A 286 9.47 -18.10 18.46
CA LYS A 286 9.38 -19.49 18.00
C LYS A 286 10.38 -19.80 16.90
N ASN A 287 10.66 -18.84 16.01
CA ASN A 287 11.66 -19.01 14.95
C ASN A 287 12.27 -17.66 14.55
N PRO A 288 13.22 -17.12 15.35
CA PRO A 288 13.73 -15.76 15.14
C PRO A 288 14.58 -15.63 13.87
N LEU A 289 15.19 -16.70 13.36
CA LEU A 289 16.09 -16.64 12.20
C LEU A 289 15.34 -16.63 10.87
N TYR A 290 14.36 -17.54 10.68
CA TYR A 290 13.66 -17.75 9.41
C TYR A 290 12.17 -17.43 9.47
N GLY A 291 11.63 -17.10 10.68
CA GLY A 291 10.22 -16.86 10.91
C GLY A 291 9.35 -18.11 10.85
N VAL A 292 8.03 -17.91 10.98
CA VAL A 292 7.04 -19.00 11.04
C VAL A 292 6.46 -19.39 9.67
N GLY A 293 6.98 -18.81 8.59
CA GLY A 293 6.52 -18.95 7.21
C GLY A 293 5.92 -17.67 6.67
N PHE A 294 6.26 -17.31 5.41
CA PHE A 294 5.74 -16.11 4.76
C PHE A 294 4.20 -16.09 4.82
N ASN A 295 3.62 -15.02 5.34
CA ASN A 295 2.17 -14.84 5.55
C ASN A 295 1.50 -15.93 6.40
N ALA A 296 2.27 -16.71 7.17
CA ALA A 296 1.74 -17.77 8.05
C ALA A 296 1.48 -17.31 9.49
N TYR A 297 1.52 -16.00 9.76
CA TYR A 297 1.32 -15.37 11.06
C TYR A 297 0.05 -15.92 11.76
N ARG A 298 -1.07 -15.91 11.06
CA ARG A 298 -2.39 -16.40 11.53
C ARG A 298 -2.33 -17.84 12.04
N TYR A 299 -1.69 -18.72 11.30
CA TYR A 299 -1.62 -20.16 11.62
C TYR A 299 -0.71 -20.40 12.85
N ALA A 300 0.39 -19.66 12.94
CA ALA A 300 1.26 -19.70 14.12
C ALA A 300 0.55 -19.12 15.35
N GLY A 301 -0.14 -18.00 15.20
CA GLY A 301 -0.94 -17.39 16.26
C GLY A 301 -2.06 -18.30 16.77
N ASN A 302 -2.73 -19.03 15.89
CA ASN A 302 -3.76 -20.00 16.28
C ASN A 302 -3.16 -21.15 17.09
N LYS A 303 -2.05 -21.74 16.65
CA LYS A 303 -1.34 -22.78 17.41
C LYS A 303 -0.89 -22.35 18.81
N LEU A 304 -0.64 -21.06 18.99
CA LEU A 304 -0.21 -20.47 20.27
C LEU A 304 -1.40 -19.98 21.12
N GLY A 305 -2.65 -20.15 20.65
CA GLY A 305 -3.84 -19.66 21.33
C GLY A 305 -3.99 -18.13 21.32
N ILE A 306 -3.22 -17.42 20.48
CA ILE A 306 -3.28 -15.98 20.30
C ILE A 306 -4.45 -15.60 19.40
N VAL A 307 -4.61 -16.30 18.28
CA VAL A 307 -5.72 -16.11 17.34
C VAL A 307 -6.73 -17.20 17.60
N THR A 308 -7.86 -16.84 18.20
CA THR A 308 -8.90 -17.77 18.67
C THR A 308 -10.26 -17.45 18.06
N GLY A 309 -11.25 -18.32 18.30
CA GLY A 309 -12.62 -18.19 17.80
C GLY A 309 -12.96 -19.18 16.70
N GLN A 310 -14.25 -19.43 16.47
CA GLN A 310 -14.70 -20.43 15.48
C GLN A 310 -14.33 -20.05 14.03
N GLU A 311 -14.26 -18.73 13.74
CA GLU A 311 -13.98 -18.22 12.40
C GLU A 311 -12.60 -17.53 12.32
N TRP A 312 -11.63 -17.96 13.14
CA TRP A 312 -10.29 -17.35 13.19
C TRP A 312 -9.60 -17.26 11.81
N GLN A 313 -9.91 -18.17 10.90
CA GLN A 313 -9.35 -18.18 9.54
C GLN A 313 -9.81 -16.99 8.70
N PHE A 314 -10.96 -16.43 8.98
CA PHE A 314 -11.54 -15.31 8.23
C PHE A 314 -11.29 -13.95 8.91
N SER A 315 -10.87 -13.96 10.17
CA SER A 315 -10.55 -12.73 10.90
C SER A 315 -9.46 -11.92 10.20
N HIS A 316 -9.75 -10.67 9.87
CA HIS A 316 -8.76 -9.74 9.29
C HIS A 316 -7.72 -9.34 10.33
N GLY A 317 -8.13 -9.12 11.58
CA GLY A 317 -7.21 -8.78 12.69
C GLY A 317 -6.23 -9.90 13.02
N GLY A 318 -6.60 -11.18 12.83
CA GLY A 318 -5.72 -12.33 13.06
C GLY A 318 -4.74 -12.61 11.91
N ALA A 319 -4.87 -11.91 10.77
CA ALA A 319 -4.04 -12.17 9.59
C ALA A 319 -2.58 -11.68 9.73
N GLY A 320 -2.31 -10.76 10.65
CA GLY A 320 -1.00 -10.17 10.85
C GLY A 320 -0.97 -9.24 12.05
N THR A 321 0.03 -8.40 12.10
CA THR A 321 0.17 -7.31 13.09
C THR A 321 0.06 -5.96 12.40
N ASP A 322 -0.33 -4.93 13.14
CA ASP A 322 -0.41 -3.54 12.66
C ASP A 322 0.96 -2.89 12.35
N ASN A 323 2.02 -3.68 12.27
CA ASN A 323 3.37 -3.22 12.00
C ASN A 323 4.01 -4.08 10.92
N SER A 324 4.31 -3.48 9.76
CA SER A 324 4.91 -4.20 8.62
C SER A 324 6.27 -4.84 8.95
N TYR A 325 7.06 -4.21 9.80
CA TYR A 325 8.39 -4.72 10.15
C TYR A 325 8.31 -5.92 11.11
N LEU A 326 7.41 -5.85 12.10
CA LEU A 326 7.13 -7.00 12.98
C LEU A 326 6.50 -8.14 12.19
N PHE A 327 5.63 -7.83 11.21
CA PHE A 327 5.06 -8.84 10.33
C PHE A 327 6.15 -9.58 9.54
N VAL A 328 7.08 -8.87 8.93
CA VAL A 328 8.23 -9.47 8.22
C VAL A 328 9.09 -10.29 9.18
N LEU A 329 9.43 -9.72 10.35
CA LEU A 329 10.25 -10.41 11.34
C LEU A 329 9.58 -11.69 11.84
N ALA A 330 8.29 -11.68 12.10
CA ALA A 330 7.54 -12.86 12.53
C ALA A 330 7.46 -13.93 11.41
N THR A 331 7.26 -13.51 10.17
CA THR A 331 6.96 -14.44 9.06
C THR A 331 8.20 -14.91 8.31
N THR A 332 9.29 -14.12 8.26
CA THR A 332 10.53 -14.46 7.54
C THR A 332 11.80 -14.36 8.39
N GLY A 333 11.65 -14.06 9.67
CA GLY A 333 12.75 -13.93 10.63
C GLY A 333 13.67 -12.75 10.37
N ILE A 334 14.78 -12.69 11.12
CA ILE A 334 15.75 -11.59 11.02
C ILE A 334 16.43 -11.52 9.66
N ILE A 335 16.65 -12.67 9.02
CA ILE A 335 17.23 -12.72 7.67
C ILE A 335 16.29 -12.06 6.66
N GLY A 336 15.00 -12.39 6.72
CA GLY A 336 13.98 -11.76 5.87
C GLY A 336 13.84 -10.28 6.13
N LEU A 337 13.87 -9.86 7.41
CA LEU A 337 13.83 -8.44 7.76
C LEU A 337 15.02 -7.66 7.19
N ILE A 338 16.25 -8.19 7.29
CA ILE A 338 17.45 -7.54 6.72
C ILE A 338 17.31 -7.40 5.20
N LEU A 339 16.86 -8.44 4.48
CA LEU A 339 16.67 -8.41 3.04
C LEU A 339 15.54 -7.45 2.64
N PHE A 340 14.46 -7.39 3.42
CA PHE A 340 13.36 -6.47 3.20
C PHE A 340 13.78 -5.00 3.40
N VAL A 341 14.50 -4.71 4.48
CA VAL A 341 15.05 -3.36 4.73
C VAL A 341 16.05 -2.97 3.64
N ASN A 342 16.92 -3.88 3.19
CA ASN A 342 17.81 -3.62 2.05
C ASN A 342 17.00 -3.33 0.77
N PHE A 343 15.92 -4.07 0.51
CA PHE A 343 15.03 -3.79 -0.62
C PHE A 343 14.43 -2.37 -0.52
N LEU A 344 13.86 -1.98 0.64
CA LEU A 344 13.30 -0.64 0.86
C LEU A 344 14.37 0.46 0.71
N PHE A 345 15.59 0.21 1.19
CA PHE A 345 16.71 1.12 1.04
C PHE A 345 17.11 1.28 -0.44
N ARG A 346 17.16 0.20 -1.22
CA ARG A 346 17.42 0.27 -2.67
C ARG A 346 16.32 1.02 -3.41
N LEU A 347 15.07 0.85 -3.02
CA LEU A 347 13.94 1.61 -3.55
C LEU A 347 14.09 3.12 -3.27
N LEU A 348 14.51 3.48 -2.06
CA LEU A 348 14.79 4.88 -1.70
C LEU A 348 15.97 5.46 -2.52
N ILE A 349 17.09 4.73 -2.64
CA ILE A 349 18.25 5.14 -3.45
C ILE A 349 17.85 5.35 -4.92
N LEU A 350 17.02 4.48 -5.50
CA LEU A 350 16.52 4.63 -6.86
C LEU A 350 15.84 5.99 -7.02
N GLY A 351 14.96 6.36 -6.07
CA GLY A 351 14.30 7.67 -6.05
C GLY A 351 15.27 8.82 -5.90
N LEU A 352 16.16 8.77 -4.91
CA LEU A 352 17.13 9.82 -4.63
C LEU A 352 18.05 10.11 -5.82
N GLY A 353 18.46 9.08 -6.55
CA GLY A 353 19.33 9.21 -7.72
C GLY A 353 18.69 9.93 -8.92
N SER A 354 17.38 10.15 -8.90
CA SER A 354 16.62 10.73 -10.01
C SER A 354 15.88 12.04 -9.68
N LEU A 355 16.03 12.58 -8.45
CA LEU A 355 15.27 13.73 -7.94
C LEU A 355 15.33 14.97 -8.82
N ARG A 356 16.52 15.29 -9.39
CA ARG A 356 16.73 16.50 -10.18
C ARG A 356 16.10 16.44 -11.59
N LYS A 357 15.86 15.22 -12.09
CA LYS A 357 15.49 15.00 -13.49
C LYS A 357 14.06 14.48 -13.66
N ASN A 358 13.48 13.93 -12.60
CA ASN A 358 12.20 13.23 -12.69
C ASN A 358 11.26 13.64 -11.55
N ARG A 359 10.12 14.25 -11.88
CA ARG A 359 9.11 14.63 -10.89
C ARG A 359 8.54 13.45 -10.12
N TYR A 360 8.43 12.29 -10.76
CA TYR A 360 7.91 11.07 -10.11
C TYR A 360 8.90 10.51 -9.07
N ALA A 361 10.20 10.79 -9.22
CA ALA A 361 11.18 10.47 -8.20
C ALA A 361 10.94 11.27 -6.90
N VAL A 362 10.56 12.54 -7.02
CA VAL A 362 10.18 13.36 -5.85
C VAL A 362 8.94 12.79 -5.18
N VAL A 363 7.93 12.38 -5.97
CA VAL A 363 6.72 11.74 -5.45
C VAL A 363 7.06 10.43 -4.74
N LEU A 364 7.85 9.56 -5.38
CA LEU A 364 8.25 8.28 -4.80
C LEU A 364 8.97 8.47 -3.46
N VAL A 365 10.00 9.32 -3.43
CA VAL A 365 10.81 9.53 -2.20
C VAL A 365 9.95 10.14 -1.09
N ALA A 366 9.16 11.17 -1.39
CA ALA A 366 8.32 11.81 -0.39
C ALA A 366 7.25 10.86 0.16
N SER A 367 6.55 10.13 -0.71
CA SER A 367 5.55 9.15 -0.30
C SER A 367 6.19 7.97 0.46
N LEU A 368 7.36 7.49 0.01
CA LEU A 368 8.06 6.39 0.65
C LEU A 368 8.54 6.75 2.05
N CYS A 369 9.09 7.95 2.27
CA CYS A 369 9.47 8.41 3.61
C CYS A 369 8.28 8.36 4.59
N GLY A 370 7.12 8.86 4.18
CA GLY A 370 5.92 8.79 5.00
C GLY A 370 5.41 7.37 5.17
N LEU A 371 5.41 6.56 4.11
CA LEU A 371 4.98 5.17 4.14
C LEU A 371 5.83 4.33 5.10
N LEU A 372 7.16 4.49 5.08
CA LEU A 372 8.07 3.80 5.99
C LEU A 372 7.75 4.12 7.46
N VAL A 373 7.43 5.37 7.78
CA VAL A 373 7.03 5.76 9.15
C VAL A 373 5.64 5.24 9.49
N SER A 374 4.66 5.34 8.61
CA SER A 374 3.30 4.85 8.87
C SER A 374 3.26 3.33 9.06
N SER A 375 4.19 2.61 8.43
CA SER A 375 4.30 1.15 8.50
C SER A 375 4.73 0.59 9.87
N PHE A 376 5.10 1.45 10.82
CA PHE A 376 5.18 1.08 12.24
C PHE A 376 3.82 0.97 12.93
N PHE A 377 2.77 1.54 12.32
CA PHE A 377 1.44 1.65 12.91
C PHE A 377 0.35 0.93 12.12
N ILE A 378 0.65 0.50 10.90
CA ILE A 378 -0.24 -0.28 10.04
C ILE A 378 0.58 -1.11 9.06
N ASN A 379 0.10 -2.32 8.71
CA ASN A 379 0.79 -3.22 7.78
C ASN A 379 0.63 -2.81 6.30
N SER A 380 0.95 -1.54 5.98
CA SER A 380 0.72 -0.94 4.67
C SER A 380 1.70 -1.40 3.58
N LEU A 381 2.91 -1.86 3.95
CA LEU A 381 3.92 -2.35 2.99
C LEU A 381 3.59 -3.72 2.38
N PHE A 382 2.53 -4.39 2.87
CA PHE A 382 2.00 -5.65 2.30
C PHE A 382 0.60 -5.50 1.72
N TYR A 383 0.03 -4.29 1.77
CA TYR A 383 -1.27 -4.03 1.17
C TYR A 383 -1.13 -3.82 -0.34
N VAL A 384 -1.68 -4.73 -1.12
CA VAL A 384 -1.43 -4.84 -2.56
C VAL A 384 -1.78 -3.58 -3.34
N PHE A 385 -2.84 -2.87 -2.96
CA PHE A 385 -3.25 -1.62 -3.63
C PHE A 385 -2.27 -0.47 -3.38
N ILE A 386 -1.57 -0.45 -2.24
CA ILE A 386 -0.48 0.48 -1.97
C ILE A 386 0.77 0.07 -2.75
N LEU A 387 1.09 -1.23 -2.77
CA LEU A 387 2.22 -1.77 -3.52
C LEU A 387 2.11 -1.50 -5.01
N GLU A 388 0.92 -1.62 -5.61
CA GLU A 388 0.67 -1.32 -7.02
C GLU A 388 1.19 0.08 -7.38
N TRP A 389 0.81 1.10 -6.59
CA TRP A 389 1.24 2.47 -6.81
C TRP A 389 2.73 2.66 -6.60
N VAL A 390 3.29 2.07 -5.56
CA VAL A 390 4.73 2.15 -5.26
C VAL A 390 5.55 1.55 -6.40
N TRP A 391 5.14 0.40 -6.94
CA TRP A 391 5.84 -0.26 -8.05
C TRP A 391 5.76 0.53 -9.36
N ILE A 392 4.60 1.09 -9.68
CA ILE A 392 4.45 1.95 -10.87
C ILE A 392 5.31 3.22 -10.71
N LEU A 393 5.29 3.88 -9.56
CA LEU A 393 6.10 5.06 -9.30
C LEU A 393 7.61 4.75 -9.33
N ALA A 394 8.02 3.59 -8.81
CA ALA A 394 9.41 3.15 -8.88
C ALA A 394 9.88 2.99 -10.33
N SER A 395 9.05 2.38 -11.19
CA SER A 395 9.38 2.21 -12.60
C SER A 395 9.40 3.52 -13.38
N PHE A 396 8.56 4.51 -13.01
CA PHE A 396 8.65 5.86 -13.61
C PHE A 396 9.93 6.59 -13.23
N THR A 397 10.55 6.19 -12.12
CA THR A 397 11.75 6.80 -11.59
C THR A 397 13.01 6.22 -12.20
N GLU A 398 12.96 4.98 -12.63
CA GLU A 398 14.09 4.34 -13.27
C GLU A 398 14.36 4.94 -14.66
N LYS A 399 15.63 5.22 -14.92
CA LYS A 399 16.04 5.66 -16.25
C LYS A 399 15.90 4.50 -17.22
N SER A 400 15.20 4.73 -18.31
CA SER A 400 15.21 3.90 -19.51
C SER A 400 16.60 3.88 -20.11
#